data_bfb9df36cf727e5942c746f4543f08a7
#
_entry.id   bfb9df36cf727e5942c746f4543f08a7
#
_cell.length_a   1.000
_cell.length_b   1.000
_cell.length_c   1.000
_cell.angle_alpha   90.00
_cell.angle_beta   90.00
_cell.angle_gamma   90.00
#
_symmetry.space_group_name_H-M   'P 1'
#
loop_
_entity.id
_entity.type
_entity.pdbx_description
1 polymer ?
#
loop_
_entity_poly.entity_id
_entity_poly.type
_entity_poly.pdbx_seq_one_letter_code
_entity_poly.pdbx_strand_id
1 'polypeptide(L)'
;MSRKVVFFHTTPATLESMKKAFYRDYPNEQLISILDDGVLPEVIENGGEPTRGIVRKLVFYATLAQEQGAAVFVCMCTTLGIAVREAQKAVDIPMITIDTPMLMEAVRKGCRIGMLITFAPTEKASKATCRAFANDIGKQVEIDVILVEGARKALNEGDKKLHDELIVRKAHEVQDLYDVLVFAQATMVDAAAECNDMNPLILTSVESGIAQIAKYLDQKQDV
;
A
#
# COMPACT_ATOMS: atom_id res chain seq x y z
N MET A 1 -25.94 -1.48 12.20
CA MET A 1 -25.23 -2.78 12.24
C MET A 1 -23.78 -2.48 11.93
N SER A 2 -22.82 -3.15 12.64
CA SER A 2 -21.41 -3.00 12.31
C SER A 2 -21.13 -3.60 10.92
N ARG A 3 -20.28 -2.93 10.14
CA ARG A 3 -19.90 -3.40 8.80
C ARG A 3 -18.59 -4.15 8.89
N LYS A 4 -18.37 -5.06 7.95
CA LYS A 4 -17.15 -5.85 7.90
C LYS A 4 -16.19 -5.28 6.89
N VAL A 5 -14.91 -5.23 7.24
CA VAL A 5 -13.80 -4.88 6.37
C VAL A 5 -12.82 -6.05 6.37
N VAL A 6 -12.32 -6.43 5.21
CA VAL A 6 -11.31 -7.49 5.11
C VAL A 6 -9.96 -6.88 4.78
N PHE A 7 -8.94 -7.19 5.60
CA PHE A 7 -7.54 -6.89 5.31
C PHE A 7 -6.82 -8.17 4.88
N PHE A 8 -6.19 -8.11 3.72
CA PHE A 8 -5.37 -9.19 3.19
C PHE A 8 -3.89 -8.87 3.35
N HIS A 9 -3.19 -9.68 4.11
CA HIS A 9 -1.77 -9.53 4.43
C HIS A 9 -0.93 -10.62 3.75
N THR A 10 0.27 -10.27 3.32
CA THR A 10 1.29 -11.20 2.79
C THR A 10 2.47 -11.37 3.73
N THR A 11 2.40 -10.78 4.92
CA THR A 11 3.41 -10.88 5.98
C THR A 11 2.75 -10.65 7.33
N PRO A 12 3.15 -11.35 8.40
CA PRO A 12 2.64 -11.10 9.74
C PRO A 12 3.06 -9.73 10.31
N ALA A 13 4.12 -9.13 9.78
CA ALA A 13 4.71 -7.88 10.32
C ALA A 13 3.75 -6.69 10.36
N THR A 14 2.71 -6.67 9.52
CA THR A 14 1.75 -5.56 9.44
C THR A 14 0.42 -5.84 10.15
N LEU A 15 0.18 -7.06 10.66
CA LEU A 15 -1.11 -7.45 11.23
C LEU A 15 -1.54 -6.54 12.39
N GLU A 16 -0.73 -6.46 13.43
CA GLU A 16 -1.09 -5.74 14.66
C GLU A 16 -1.12 -4.22 14.45
N SER A 17 -0.16 -3.67 13.71
CA SER A 17 -0.11 -2.24 13.43
C SER A 17 -1.31 -1.77 12.60
N MET A 18 -1.69 -2.52 11.57
CA MET A 18 -2.85 -2.20 10.72
C MET A 18 -4.16 -2.39 11.46
N LYS A 19 -4.28 -3.42 12.29
CA LYS A 19 -5.43 -3.63 13.16
C LYS A 19 -5.60 -2.47 14.15
N LYS A 20 -4.50 -2.02 14.77
CA LYS A 20 -4.52 -0.87 15.67
C LYS A 20 -4.94 0.40 14.95
N ALA A 21 -4.39 0.66 13.75
CA ALA A 21 -4.75 1.81 12.94
C ALA A 21 -6.23 1.78 12.54
N PHE A 22 -6.76 0.62 12.14
CA PHE A 22 -8.17 0.46 11.80
C PHE A 22 -9.09 0.77 12.99
N TYR A 23 -8.86 0.17 14.16
CA TYR A 23 -9.74 0.37 15.31
C TYR A 23 -9.60 1.74 15.98
N ARG A 24 -8.52 2.48 15.72
CA ARG A 24 -8.44 3.89 16.10
C ARG A 24 -9.51 4.72 15.40
N ASP A 25 -9.73 4.47 14.10
CA ASP A 25 -10.62 5.28 13.26
C ASP A 25 -12.02 4.66 13.13
N TYR A 26 -12.15 3.34 13.24
CA TYR A 26 -13.39 2.56 13.09
C TYR A 26 -13.65 1.61 14.27
N PRO A 27 -13.80 2.12 15.51
CA PRO A 27 -13.89 1.27 16.72
C PRO A 27 -15.16 0.39 16.77
N ASN A 28 -16.20 0.74 16.01
CA ASN A 28 -17.47 0.02 16.01
C ASN A 28 -17.65 -0.93 14.81
N GLU A 29 -16.67 -0.96 13.90
CA GLU A 29 -16.71 -1.81 12.72
C GLU A 29 -15.97 -3.14 12.96
N GLN A 30 -16.22 -4.15 12.12
CA GLN A 30 -15.58 -5.46 12.23
C GLN A 30 -14.44 -5.58 11.24
N LEU A 31 -13.25 -5.91 11.72
CA LEU A 31 -12.10 -6.25 10.90
C LEU A 31 -11.88 -7.75 10.85
N ILE A 32 -11.79 -8.28 9.62
CA ILE A 32 -11.34 -9.66 9.35
C ILE A 32 -9.95 -9.55 8.72
N SER A 33 -8.96 -10.22 9.30
CA SER A 33 -7.61 -10.29 8.73
C SER A 33 -7.38 -11.65 8.11
N ILE A 34 -6.94 -11.66 6.86
CA ILE A 34 -6.50 -12.86 6.13
C ILE A 34 -5.00 -12.73 5.95
N LEU A 35 -4.24 -13.75 6.30
CA LEU A 35 -2.81 -13.85 6.07
C LEU A 35 -2.50 -15.03 5.14
N ASP A 36 -1.87 -14.76 4.01
CA ASP A 36 -1.24 -15.76 3.14
C ASP A 36 0.23 -15.36 2.92
N ASP A 37 1.10 -15.82 3.78
CA ASP A 37 2.54 -15.50 3.76
C ASP A 37 3.31 -16.26 2.66
N GLY A 38 2.67 -17.22 1.99
CA GLY A 38 3.22 -17.86 0.80
C GLY A 38 3.15 -17.01 -0.47
N VAL A 39 2.31 -15.96 -0.49
CA VAL A 39 2.13 -15.13 -1.68
C VAL A 39 3.37 -14.29 -2.01
N LEU A 40 3.98 -13.65 -1.02
CA LEU A 40 5.14 -12.78 -1.26
C LEU A 40 6.38 -13.55 -1.73
N PRO A 41 6.73 -14.71 -1.17
CA PRO A 41 7.76 -15.59 -1.72
C PRO A 41 7.51 -15.96 -3.19
N GLU A 42 6.28 -16.35 -3.56
CA GLU A 42 5.91 -16.67 -4.93
C GLU A 42 6.15 -15.49 -5.90
N VAL A 43 5.82 -14.25 -5.48
CA VAL A 43 6.13 -13.05 -6.27
C VAL A 43 7.64 -12.86 -6.46
N ILE A 44 8.43 -13.05 -5.39
CA ILE A 44 9.90 -12.91 -5.45
C ILE A 44 10.50 -13.94 -6.43
N GLU A 45 10.09 -15.19 -6.31
CA GLU A 45 10.53 -16.29 -7.18
C GLU A 45 10.17 -16.05 -8.65
N ASN A 46 9.05 -15.36 -8.90
CA ASN A 46 8.59 -14.97 -10.24
C ASN A 46 9.15 -13.61 -10.71
N GLY A 47 10.31 -13.20 -10.19
CA GLY A 47 10.99 -11.97 -10.64
C GLY A 47 10.28 -10.66 -10.24
N GLY A 48 9.49 -10.68 -9.18
CA GLY A 48 8.77 -9.52 -8.64
C GLY A 48 7.40 -9.28 -9.26
N GLU A 49 6.90 -10.19 -10.10
CA GLU A 49 5.58 -10.10 -10.72
C GLU A 49 4.61 -11.10 -10.11
N PRO A 50 3.34 -10.70 -9.84
CA PRO A 50 2.31 -11.62 -9.43
C PRO A 50 2.00 -12.65 -10.52
N THR A 51 1.91 -13.92 -10.13
CA THR A 51 1.51 -15.01 -11.03
C THR A 51 -0.01 -15.02 -11.24
N ARG A 52 -0.49 -15.75 -12.26
CA ARG A 52 -1.92 -16.05 -12.41
C ARG A 52 -2.47 -16.85 -11.23
N GLY A 53 -1.61 -17.60 -10.51
CA GLY A 53 -1.96 -18.30 -9.29
C GLY A 53 -2.36 -17.34 -8.18
N ILE A 54 -1.57 -16.28 -8.00
CA ILE A 54 -1.86 -15.22 -7.02
C ILE A 54 -3.17 -14.48 -7.34
N VAL A 55 -3.43 -14.18 -8.62
CA VAL A 55 -4.71 -13.57 -9.01
C VAL A 55 -5.88 -14.48 -8.62
N ARG A 56 -5.79 -15.80 -8.86
CA ARG A 56 -6.84 -16.76 -8.44
C ARG A 56 -7.02 -16.82 -6.93
N LYS A 57 -5.93 -16.78 -6.14
CA LYS A 57 -5.99 -16.70 -4.68
C LYS A 57 -6.74 -15.43 -4.23
N LEU A 58 -6.40 -14.27 -4.81
CA LEU A 58 -7.07 -13.01 -4.48
C LEU A 58 -8.56 -13.04 -4.82
N VAL A 59 -8.95 -13.57 -5.98
CA VAL A 59 -10.37 -13.78 -6.34
C VAL A 59 -11.06 -14.67 -5.31
N PHE A 60 -10.45 -15.80 -4.94
CA PHE A 60 -11.01 -16.71 -3.92
C PHE A 60 -11.24 -16.02 -2.58
N TYR A 61 -10.23 -15.31 -2.05
CA TYR A 61 -10.35 -14.60 -0.77
C TYR A 61 -11.37 -13.45 -0.84
N ALA A 62 -11.42 -12.73 -1.95
CA ALA A 62 -12.39 -11.65 -2.15
C ALA A 62 -13.82 -12.20 -2.27
N THR A 63 -14.03 -13.35 -2.92
CA THR A 63 -15.32 -14.03 -2.98
C THR A 63 -15.79 -14.43 -1.57
N LEU A 64 -14.92 -15.03 -0.74
CA LEU A 64 -15.25 -15.36 0.64
C LEU A 64 -15.59 -14.11 1.47
N ALA A 65 -14.87 -13.00 1.25
CA ALA A 65 -15.17 -11.73 1.91
C ALA A 65 -16.56 -11.19 1.50
N GLN A 66 -16.88 -11.26 0.22
CA GLN A 66 -18.18 -10.88 -0.33
C GLN A 66 -19.33 -11.71 0.26
N GLU A 67 -19.18 -13.03 0.32
CA GLU A 67 -20.16 -13.94 0.90
C GLU A 67 -20.39 -13.69 2.41
N GLN A 68 -19.37 -13.18 3.10
CA GLN A 68 -19.48 -12.77 4.50
C GLN A 68 -20.09 -11.37 4.68
N GLY A 69 -20.45 -10.68 3.59
CA GLY A 69 -21.02 -9.34 3.60
C GLY A 69 -20.02 -8.26 3.99
N ALA A 70 -18.75 -8.41 3.59
CA ALA A 70 -17.77 -7.36 3.78
C ALA A 70 -18.01 -6.21 2.78
N ALA A 71 -17.82 -4.97 3.24
CA ALA A 71 -18.01 -3.77 2.45
C ALA A 71 -16.84 -3.51 1.48
N VAL A 72 -15.64 -3.96 1.84
CA VAL A 72 -14.42 -3.75 1.07
C VAL A 72 -13.35 -4.79 1.43
N PHE A 73 -12.56 -5.18 0.44
CA PHE A 73 -11.35 -6.00 0.56
C PHE A 73 -10.12 -5.12 0.35
N VAL A 74 -9.29 -4.95 1.37
CA VAL A 74 -8.10 -4.09 1.35
C VAL A 74 -6.85 -4.96 1.34
N CYS A 75 -6.08 -4.91 0.26
CA CYS A 75 -4.78 -5.57 0.18
C CYS A 75 -3.70 -4.70 0.84
N MET A 76 -3.03 -5.25 1.85
CA MET A 76 -1.98 -4.58 2.62
C MET A 76 -0.58 -4.71 1.97
N CYS A 77 -0.52 -5.17 0.72
CA CYS A 77 0.71 -5.40 0.00
C CYS A 77 0.74 -4.63 -1.33
N THR A 78 1.55 -3.58 -1.40
CA THR A 78 1.76 -2.75 -2.60
C THR A 78 2.20 -3.56 -3.82
N THR A 79 3.02 -4.59 -3.62
CA THR A 79 3.53 -5.45 -4.69
C THR A 79 2.42 -6.16 -5.47
N LEU A 80 1.25 -6.33 -4.86
CA LEU A 80 0.09 -6.99 -5.47
C LEU A 80 -0.85 -6.04 -6.23
N GLY A 81 -0.55 -4.76 -6.36
CA GLY A 81 -1.47 -3.78 -6.97
C GLY A 81 -2.01 -4.18 -8.33
N ILE A 82 -1.16 -4.76 -9.20
CA ILE A 82 -1.59 -5.26 -10.52
C ILE A 82 -2.54 -6.47 -10.37
N ALA A 83 -2.20 -7.40 -9.48
CA ALA A 83 -3.02 -8.60 -9.25
C ALA A 83 -4.39 -8.26 -8.63
N VAL A 84 -4.45 -7.26 -7.74
CA VAL A 84 -5.70 -6.74 -7.16
C VAL A 84 -6.61 -6.16 -8.26
N ARG A 85 -6.06 -5.38 -9.19
CA ARG A 85 -6.83 -4.85 -10.35
C ARG A 85 -7.38 -5.95 -11.25
N GLU A 86 -6.59 -7.00 -11.50
CA GLU A 86 -7.06 -8.14 -12.28
C GLU A 86 -8.12 -8.95 -11.53
N ALA A 87 -7.94 -9.19 -10.24
CA ALA A 87 -8.90 -9.91 -9.40
C ALA A 87 -10.24 -9.16 -9.29
N GLN A 88 -10.21 -7.82 -9.21
CA GLN A 88 -11.42 -6.99 -9.16
C GLN A 88 -12.39 -7.25 -10.32
N LYS A 89 -11.89 -7.65 -11.48
CA LYS A 89 -12.75 -7.93 -12.66
C LYS A 89 -13.64 -9.17 -12.47
N ALA A 90 -13.36 -10.00 -11.47
CA ALA A 90 -14.03 -11.27 -11.24
C ALA A 90 -14.93 -11.28 -9.98
N VAL A 91 -15.00 -10.17 -9.23
CA VAL A 91 -15.78 -10.04 -7.99
C VAL A 91 -16.49 -8.70 -7.92
N ASP A 92 -17.61 -8.63 -7.22
CA ASP A 92 -18.39 -7.40 -7.05
C ASP A 92 -17.92 -6.57 -5.85
N ILE A 93 -17.36 -7.22 -4.81
CA ILE A 93 -16.81 -6.49 -3.66
C ILE A 93 -15.68 -5.56 -4.10
N PRO A 94 -15.68 -4.28 -3.68
CA PRO A 94 -14.57 -3.38 -3.95
C PRO A 94 -13.26 -3.94 -3.41
N MET A 95 -12.25 -4.02 -4.28
CA MET A 95 -10.88 -4.42 -3.93
C MET A 95 -9.95 -3.22 -4.11
N ILE A 96 -9.25 -2.86 -3.04
CA ILE A 96 -8.31 -1.73 -3.05
C ILE A 96 -6.97 -2.14 -2.45
N THR A 97 -5.92 -1.37 -2.73
CA THR A 97 -4.65 -1.47 -2.02
C THR A 97 -4.50 -0.32 -1.02
N ILE A 98 -3.79 -0.58 0.07
CA ILE A 98 -3.60 0.39 1.16
C ILE A 98 -2.90 1.68 0.69
N ASP A 99 -2.08 1.59 -0.35
CA ASP A 99 -1.29 2.66 -0.93
C ASP A 99 -2.01 3.44 -2.04
N THR A 100 -3.17 2.99 -2.49
CA THR A 100 -3.92 3.64 -3.58
C THR A 100 -4.13 5.14 -3.37
N PRO A 101 -4.65 5.65 -2.22
CA PRO A 101 -4.87 7.08 -2.04
C PRO A 101 -3.59 7.89 -2.05
N MET A 102 -2.54 7.39 -1.41
CA MET A 102 -1.22 8.02 -1.38
C MET A 102 -0.66 8.21 -2.80
N LEU A 103 -0.70 7.17 -3.62
CA LEU A 103 -0.20 7.22 -5.00
C LEU A 103 -1.04 8.15 -5.88
N MET A 104 -2.37 8.15 -5.71
CA MET A 104 -3.26 9.10 -6.38
C MET A 104 -2.96 10.55 -5.98
N GLU A 105 -2.71 10.81 -4.70
CA GLU A 105 -2.36 12.13 -4.21
C GLU A 105 -1.01 12.58 -4.73
N ALA A 106 0.00 11.73 -4.74
CA ALA A 106 1.31 12.01 -5.32
C ALA A 106 1.19 12.48 -6.78
N VAL A 107 0.44 11.72 -7.59
CA VAL A 107 0.21 12.07 -9.00
C VAL A 107 -0.55 13.39 -9.17
N ARG A 108 -1.52 13.69 -8.29
CA ARG A 108 -2.25 14.96 -8.36
C ARG A 108 -1.39 16.16 -7.98
N LYS A 109 -0.54 16.01 -6.96
CA LYS A 109 0.20 17.12 -6.34
C LYS A 109 1.56 17.41 -7.00
N GLY A 110 2.28 16.39 -7.48
CA GLY A 110 3.62 16.54 -8.05
C GLY A 110 3.70 16.22 -9.53
N CYS A 111 4.71 16.78 -10.20
CA CYS A 111 5.14 16.36 -11.53
C CYS A 111 6.38 15.48 -11.46
N ARG A 112 7.26 15.73 -10.50
CA ARG A 112 8.43 14.90 -10.19
C ARG A 112 8.20 14.18 -8.87
N ILE A 113 8.03 12.86 -8.93
CA ILE A 113 7.69 12.01 -7.79
C ILE A 113 8.86 11.10 -7.48
N GLY A 114 9.47 11.28 -6.32
CA GLY A 114 10.46 10.37 -5.76
C GLY A 114 9.79 9.32 -4.89
N MET A 115 9.95 8.06 -5.20
CA MET A 115 9.36 6.95 -4.46
C MET A 115 10.43 6.17 -3.72
N LEU A 116 10.54 6.37 -2.41
CA LEU A 116 11.45 5.62 -1.55
C LEU A 116 10.89 4.23 -1.30
N ILE A 117 11.71 3.21 -1.53
CA ILE A 117 11.42 1.80 -1.25
C ILE A 117 12.57 1.15 -0.49
N THR A 118 12.26 0.16 0.36
CA THR A 118 13.27 -0.70 1.01
C THR A 118 13.28 -2.13 0.45
N PHE A 119 12.37 -2.42 -0.50
CA PHE A 119 12.16 -3.74 -1.08
C PHE A 119 11.97 -3.63 -2.59
N ALA A 120 12.99 -4.02 -3.36
CA ALA A 120 13.04 -3.84 -4.80
C ALA A 120 11.83 -4.40 -5.59
N PRO A 121 11.24 -5.56 -5.26
CA PRO A 121 10.05 -6.04 -5.96
C PRO A 121 8.84 -5.10 -5.93
N THR A 122 8.81 -4.13 -5.02
CA THR A 122 7.76 -3.11 -4.95
C THR A 122 7.81 -2.11 -6.11
N GLU A 123 8.99 -1.86 -6.67
CA GLU A 123 9.22 -0.83 -7.70
C GLU A 123 8.22 -0.90 -8.86
N LYS A 124 8.15 -2.08 -9.48
CA LYS A 124 7.39 -2.28 -10.72
C LYS A 124 5.89 -2.02 -10.51
N ALA A 125 5.34 -2.55 -9.42
CA ALA A 125 3.92 -2.42 -9.09
C ALA A 125 3.56 -0.96 -8.76
N SER A 126 4.33 -0.29 -7.91
CA SER A 126 4.09 1.10 -7.53
C SER A 126 4.21 2.05 -8.73
N LYS A 127 5.24 1.88 -9.55
CA LYS A 127 5.45 2.68 -10.76
C LYS A 127 4.33 2.50 -11.79
N ALA A 128 3.87 1.26 -11.99
CA ALA A 128 2.75 0.96 -12.87
C ALA A 128 1.44 1.57 -12.36
N THR A 129 1.19 1.53 -11.05
CA THR A 129 0.01 2.13 -10.42
C THR A 129 0.00 3.65 -10.57
N CYS A 130 1.10 4.33 -10.28
CA CYS A 130 1.21 5.78 -10.49
C CYS A 130 1.00 6.17 -11.95
N ARG A 131 1.61 5.44 -12.90
CA ARG A 131 1.44 5.71 -14.34
C ARG A 131 -0.01 5.54 -14.79
N ALA A 132 -0.70 4.51 -14.29
CA ALA A 132 -2.10 4.31 -14.61
C ALA A 132 -2.95 5.49 -14.13
N PHE A 133 -2.78 5.95 -12.89
CA PHE A 133 -3.50 7.11 -12.38
C PHE A 133 -3.14 8.40 -13.14
N ALA A 134 -1.89 8.59 -13.53
CA ALA A 134 -1.48 9.74 -14.33
C ALA A 134 -2.19 9.76 -15.69
N ASN A 135 -2.28 8.60 -16.35
CA ASN A 135 -3.01 8.44 -17.60
C ASN A 135 -4.51 8.70 -17.44
N ASP A 136 -5.13 8.19 -16.35
CA ASP A 136 -6.56 8.36 -16.08
C ASP A 136 -6.96 9.83 -15.95
N ILE A 137 -6.05 10.70 -15.44
CA ILE A 137 -6.28 12.13 -15.28
C ILE A 137 -5.61 13.00 -16.36
N GLY A 138 -4.98 12.40 -17.36
CA GLY A 138 -4.30 13.10 -18.45
C GLY A 138 -3.09 13.90 -18.02
N LYS A 139 -2.41 13.52 -16.92
CA LYS A 139 -1.24 14.24 -16.38
C LYS A 139 0.07 13.53 -16.72
N GLN A 140 1.07 14.29 -17.13
CA GLN A 140 2.43 13.79 -17.28
C GLN A 140 3.17 13.91 -15.94
N VAL A 141 3.80 12.82 -15.51
CA VAL A 141 4.61 12.74 -14.28
C VAL A 141 5.89 11.97 -14.54
N GLU A 142 6.98 12.43 -13.93
CA GLU A 142 8.23 11.68 -13.80
C GLU A 142 8.20 10.93 -12.48
N ILE A 143 8.50 9.64 -12.53
CA ILE A 143 8.46 8.77 -11.35
C ILE A 143 9.78 8.04 -11.24
N ASP A 144 10.57 8.43 -10.25
CA ASP A 144 11.80 7.75 -9.91
C ASP A 144 11.60 6.90 -8.67
N VAL A 145 12.09 5.66 -8.74
CA VAL A 145 12.06 4.75 -7.60
C VAL A 145 13.45 4.65 -7.02
N ILE A 146 13.55 4.94 -5.73
CA ILE A 146 14.79 5.09 -4.99
C ILE A 146 14.87 3.98 -3.95
N LEU A 147 15.71 2.98 -4.22
CA LEU A 147 15.96 1.91 -3.25
C LEU A 147 16.84 2.43 -2.11
N VAL A 148 16.35 2.32 -0.89
CA VAL A 148 17.11 2.62 0.32
C VAL A 148 17.86 1.36 0.73
N GLU A 149 19.11 1.27 0.27
CA GLU A 149 19.97 0.11 0.53
C GLU A 149 20.21 -0.09 2.03
N GLY A 150 20.23 -1.35 2.45
CA GLY A 150 20.45 -1.73 3.86
C GLY A 150 19.22 -1.60 4.77
N ALA A 151 18.24 -0.75 4.46
CA ALA A 151 17.09 -0.54 5.34
C ALA A 151 16.26 -1.82 5.54
N ARG A 152 15.99 -2.58 4.49
CA ARG A 152 15.29 -3.87 4.59
C ARG A 152 16.03 -4.88 5.44
N LYS A 153 17.36 -4.93 5.31
CA LYS A 153 18.20 -5.81 6.10
C LYS A 153 18.11 -5.44 7.58
N ALA A 154 18.30 -4.17 7.92
CA ALA A 154 18.21 -3.67 9.30
C ALA A 154 16.85 -4.04 9.93
N LEU A 155 15.74 -3.83 9.21
CA LEU A 155 14.41 -4.19 9.67
C LEU A 155 14.26 -5.70 9.95
N ASN A 156 14.77 -6.56 9.06
CA ASN A 156 14.71 -8.01 9.23
C ASN A 156 15.58 -8.51 10.41
N GLU A 157 16.65 -7.80 10.74
CA GLU A 157 17.50 -8.06 11.89
C GLU A 157 16.96 -7.46 13.21
N GLY A 158 15.80 -6.79 13.14
CA GLY A 158 15.13 -6.18 14.30
C GLY A 158 15.64 -4.77 14.65
N ASP A 159 16.56 -4.22 13.86
CA ASP A 159 17.08 -2.86 14.05
C ASP A 159 16.22 -1.82 13.32
N LYS A 160 15.05 -1.54 13.93
CA LYS A 160 14.11 -0.53 13.42
C LYS A 160 14.73 0.87 13.38
N LYS A 161 15.58 1.19 14.33
CA LYS A 161 16.24 2.49 14.41
C LYS A 161 17.15 2.72 13.21
N LEU A 162 18.02 1.77 12.91
CA LEU A 162 18.89 1.86 11.72
C LEU A 162 18.07 1.88 10.43
N HIS A 163 16.99 1.10 10.35
CA HIS A 163 16.05 1.15 9.22
C HIS A 163 15.56 2.57 8.96
N ASP A 164 15.06 3.26 10.00
CA ASP A 164 14.50 4.60 9.88
C ASP A 164 15.57 5.65 9.58
N GLU A 165 16.72 5.60 10.26
CA GLU A 165 17.86 6.49 10.01
C GLU A 165 18.34 6.42 8.54
N LEU A 166 18.38 5.23 7.94
CA LEU A 166 18.76 5.05 6.54
C LEU A 166 17.75 5.71 5.59
N ILE A 167 16.46 5.59 5.89
CA ILE A 167 15.38 6.18 5.10
C ILE A 167 15.41 7.69 5.18
N VAL A 168 15.46 8.25 6.38
CA VAL A 168 15.53 9.71 6.63
C VAL A 168 16.73 10.31 5.90
N ARG A 169 17.92 9.71 6.06
CA ARG A 169 19.13 10.16 5.35
C ARG A 169 18.93 10.17 3.83
N LYS A 170 18.37 9.11 3.26
CA LYS A 170 18.12 9.04 1.81
C LYS A 170 17.08 10.08 1.37
N ALA A 171 16.05 10.33 2.15
CA ALA A 171 15.06 11.37 1.86
C ALA A 171 15.72 12.75 1.81
N HIS A 172 16.60 13.09 2.77
CA HIS A 172 17.36 14.34 2.76
C HIS A 172 18.30 14.49 1.55
N GLU A 173 18.95 13.40 1.13
CA GLU A 173 19.84 13.41 -0.04
C GLU A 173 19.10 13.79 -1.34
N VAL A 174 17.83 13.45 -1.45
CA VAL A 174 17.07 13.57 -2.70
C VAL A 174 15.97 14.63 -2.68
N GLN A 175 15.71 15.27 -1.55
CA GLN A 175 14.55 16.15 -1.34
C GLN A 175 14.41 17.27 -2.39
N ASP A 176 15.51 17.83 -2.86
CA ASP A 176 15.49 18.96 -3.80
C ASP A 176 15.22 18.54 -5.26
N LEU A 177 15.17 17.22 -5.52
CA LEU A 177 14.93 16.68 -6.86
C LEU A 177 13.46 16.49 -7.18
N TYR A 178 12.58 16.44 -6.16
CA TYR A 178 11.19 16.03 -6.29
C TYR A 178 10.22 17.05 -5.70
N ASP A 179 9.01 17.07 -6.27
CA ASP A 179 7.89 17.86 -5.73
C ASP A 179 7.18 17.06 -4.60
N VAL A 180 7.21 15.73 -4.71
CA VAL A 180 6.61 14.80 -3.76
C VAL A 180 7.57 13.65 -3.48
N LEU A 181 7.74 13.30 -2.21
CA LEU A 181 8.39 12.08 -1.77
C LEU A 181 7.35 11.10 -1.20
N VAL A 182 7.29 9.92 -1.79
CA VAL A 182 6.42 8.82 -1.37
C VAL A 182 7.23 7.82 -0.57
N PHE A 183 6.83 7.55 0.65
CA PHE A 183 7.36 6.49 1.49
C PHE A 183 6.49 5.25 1.30
N ALA A 184 6.89 4.40 0.34
CA ALA A 184 6.01 3.43 -0.30
C ALA A 184 5.63 2.20 0.55
N GLN A 185 6.16 2.07 1.75
CA GLN A 185 5.87 0.92 2.61
C GLN A 185 5.39 1.35 4.00
N ALA A 186 4.44 0.60 4.55
CA ALA A 186 3.86 0.87 5.87
C ALA A 186 4.91 0.92 7.01
N THR A 187 6.03 0.19 6.87
CA THR A 187 7.13 0.20 7.83
C THR A 187 7.92 1.51 7.87
N MET A 188 7.71 2.40 6.90
CA MET A 188 8.44 3.67 6.76
C MET A 188 7.72 4.87 7.41
N VAL A 189 6.56 4.67 8.04
CA VAL A 189 5.73 5.75 8.61
C VAL A 189 6.49 6.56 9.66
N ASP A 190 7.25 5.89 10.54
CA ASP A 190 8.01 6.57 11.59
C ASP A 190 9.13 7.44 10.99
N ALA A 191 9.86 6.90 10.01
CA ALA A 191 10.88 7.66 9.27
C ALA A 191 10.27 8.87 8.54
N ALA A 192 9.09 8.73 7.95
CA ALA A 192 8.40 9.83 7.28
C ALA A 192 8.00 10.95 8.26
N ALA A 193 7.64 10.60 9.49
CA ALA A 193 7.32 11.58 10.53
C ALA A 193 8.54 12.47 10.92
N GLU A 194 9.76 11.96 10.76
CA GLU A 194 10.99 12.73 10.99
C GLU A 194 11.34 13.67 9.82
N CYS A 195 10.62 13.57 8.68
CA CYS A 195 10.86 14.34 7.47
C CYS A 195 9.87 15.51 7.26
N ASN A 196 9.08 15.88 8.27
CA ASN A 196 8.00 16.85 8.16
C ASN A 196 8.47 18.31 7.87
N ASP A 197 9.74 18.59 8.04
CA ASP A 197 10.37 19.90 7.78
C ASP A 197 10.95 20.03 6.35
N MET A 198 10.83 18.99 5.54
CA MET A 198 11.34 18.98 4.17
C MET A 198 10.47 19.80 3.20
N ASN A 199 11.08 20.29 2.13
CA ASN A 199 10.39 21.06 1.09
C ASN A 199 9.37 20.24 0.28
N PRO A 200 9.66 18.97 -0.16
CA PRO A 200 8.69 18.20 -0.91
C PRO A 200 7.54 17.73 -0.01
N LEU A 201 6.37 17.54 -0.60
CA LEU A 201 5.26 16.92 0.09
C LEU A 201 5.60 15.46 0.44
N ILE A 202 5.55 15.12 1.73
CA ILE A 202 5.80 13.76 2.21
C ILE A 202 4.48 12.99 2.29
N LEU A 203 4.42 11.82 1.67
CA LEU A 203 3.24 10.96 1.65
C LEU A 203 3.53 9.55 2.15
N THR A 204 2.63 9.03 2.98
CA THR A 204 2.65 7.65 3.49
C THR A 204 1.32 6.95 3.23
N SER A 205 1.34 5.61 3.20
CA SER A 205 0.17 4.83 2.82
C SER A 205 -0.83 4.58 3.95
N VAL A 206 -0.40 4.53 5.20
CA VAL A 206 -1.22 3.98 6.28
C VAL A 206 -2.43 4.84 6.59
N GLU A 207 -2.22 6.13 6.87
CA GLU A 207 -3.33 7.01 7.27
C GLU A 207 -4.33 7.24 6.13
N SER A 208 -3.84 7.59 4.94
CA SER A 208 -4.69 7.79 3.77
C SER A 208 -5.38 6.50 3.33
N GLY A 209 -4.69 5.36 3.45
CA GLY A 209 -5.21 4.03 3.13
C GLY A 209 -6.31 3.58 4.09
N ILE A 210 -6.19 3.85 5.38
CA ILE A 210 -7.24 3.58 6.36
C ILE A 210 -8.42 4.54 6.14
N ALA A 211 -8.16 5.84 5.96
CA ALA A 211 -9.22 6.84 5.77
C ALA A 211 -10.09 6.57 4.53
N GLN A 212 -9.53 6.00 3.45
CA GLN A 212 -10.32 5.68 2.24
C GLN A 212 -11.44 4.65 2.50
N ILE A 213 -11.33 3.83 3.54
CA ILE A 213 -12.31 2.79 3.89
C ILE A 213 -13.68 3.42 4.16
N ALA A 214 -13.72 4.64 4.71
CA ALA A 214 -14.97 5.37 4.95
C ALA A 214 -15.89 5.42 3.73
N LYS A 215 -15.32 5.59 2.52
CA LYS A 215 -16.07 5.66 1.26
C LYS A 215 -16.92 4.40 0.99
N TYR A 216 -16.44 3.25 1.46
CA TYR A 216 -17.10 1.96 1.28
C TYR A 216 -18.03 1.62 2.45
N LEU A 217 -17.72 2.15 3.63
CA LEU A 217 -18.57 2.00 4.80
C LEU A 217 -19.84 2.88 4.68
N ASP A 218 -19.78 4.02 3.99
CA ASP A 218 -20.92 4.94 3.83
C ASP A 218 -21.87 4.56 2.67
N GLN A 219 -21.43 3.72 1.75
CA GLN A 219 -22.28 3.23 0.68
C GLN A 219 -23.36 2.31 1.27
N LYS A 220 -24.64 2.68 1.15
CA LYS A 220 -25.73 1.75 1.39
C LYS A 220 -25.57 0.60 0.41
N GLN A 221 -25.46 -0.62 0.92
CA GLN A 221 -25.69 -1.78 0.09
C GLN A 221 -27.17 -1.74 -0.27
N ASP A 222 -27.48 -1.33 -1.50
CA ASP A 222 -28.78 -1.60 -2.11
C ASP A 222 -28.83 -3.12 -2.35
N VAL A 223 -29.49 -3.81 -1.41
CA VAL A 223 -29.81 -5.23 -1.47
C VAL A 223 -31.12 -5.37 -2.22
#